data_fdb2a42141420c3ed0290118b24afcaf
#
_entry.id   fdb2a42141420c3ed0290118b24afcaf
#
_cell.length_a   1.000
_cell.length_b   1.000
_cell.length_c   1.000
_cell.angle_alpha   90.00
_cell.angle_beta   90.00
_cell.angle_gamma   90.00
#
_symmetry.space_group_name_H-M   'P 1'
#
loop_
_entity.id
_entity.type
_entity.pdbx_description
1 polymer ?
#
loop_
_entity_poly.entity_id
_entity_poly.type
_entity_poly.pdbx_seq_one_letter_code
_entity_poly.pdbx_strand_id
1 'polypeptide(L)'
;SRQVQKDYLFIPIKGARVDGHDFIPQVFEKGALVVLSDHALPEETGPYILVSSTTEAMKKIAAFYRTQLSCKVVGITGSVGKTSTKEMIASVLEQRYKVLKTEGNFNNEIGLPLTIFKIRAKHEVAVLEMGISDFGEMHRLAAMAQPDIGVITNIGLCHLENLGTRDGILQAKTETVSYT
;
A
#
# COMPACT_ATOMS: atom_id res chain seq x y z
N SER A 1 -4.05 12.39 -9.69
CA SER A 1 -4.89 13.14 -10.66
C SER A 1 -4.57 12.78 -12.14
N ARG A 2 -3.33 12.46 -12.51
CA ARG A 2 -2.96 12.21 -13.92
C ARG A 2 -3.61 10.95 -14.52
N GLN A 3 -3.82 9.90 -13.72
CA GLN A 3 -4.33 8.59 -14.14
C GLN A 3 -5.83 8.40 -13.88
N VAL A 4 -6.52 9.45 -13.42
CA VAL A 4 -7.97 9.37 -13.18
C VAL A 4 -8.71 9.15 -14.49
N GLN A 5 -9.65 8.21 -14.48
CA GLN A 5 -10.53 7.86 -15.58
C GLN A 5 -11.99 7.96 -15.11
N LYS A 6 -12.91 7.83 -16.06
CA LYS A 6 -14.33 7.78 -15.77
C LYS A 6 -14.67 6.71 -14.71
N ASP A 7 -15.59 7.04 -13.83
CA ASP A 7 -16.11 6.16 -12.75
C ASP A 7 -15.09 5.81 -11.65
N TYR A 8 -13.95 6.54 -11.55
CA TYR A 8 -12.99 6.33 -10.49
C TYR A 8 -13.40 7.03 -9.18
N LEU A 9 -13.10 6.39 -8.07
CA LEU A 9 -12.98 7.04 -6.76
C LEU A 9 -11.61 7.73 -6.70
N PHE A 10 -11.59 9.03 -6.44
CA PHE A 10 -10.37 9.78 -6.21
C PHE A 10 -10.13 9.98 -4.72
N ILE A 11 -8.93 9.67 -4.27
CA ILE A 11 -8.49 9.84 -2.88
C ILE A 11 -7.38 10.87 -2.86
N PRO A 12 -7.65 12.12 -2.46
CA PRO A 12 -6.62 13.14 -2.33
C PRO A 12 -5.70 12.80 -1.14
N ILE A 13 -4.41 12.96 -1.35
CA ILE A 13 -3.38 12.77 -0.32
C ILE A 13 -2.65 14.07 -0.16
N LYS A 14 -2.57 14.56 1.08
CA LYS A 14 -1.80 15.75 1.41
C LYS A 14 -0.32 15.39 1.48
N GLY A 15 0.44 15.86 0.51
CA GLY A 15 1.89 15.72 0.47
C GLY A 15 2.60 16.92 1.11
N ALA A 16 3.92 16.84 1.24
CA ALA A 16 4.74 17.91 1.82
C ALA A 16 4.72 19.23 1.01
N ARG A 17 4.49 19.15 -0.31
CA ARG A 17 4.55 20.30 -1.23
C ARG A 17 3.23 20.62 -1.92
N VAL A 18 2.32 19.66 -2.00
CA VAL A 18 1.08 19.77 -2.77
C VAL A 18 -0.01 19.07 -2.02
N ASP A 19 -1.18 19.69 -1.90
CA ASP A 19 -2.38 19.05 -1.40
C ASP A 19 -3.14 18.39 -2.54
N GLY A 20 -3.45 17.10 -2.37
CA GLY A 20 -4.24 16.34 -3.35
C GLY A 20 -5.63 16.91 -3.56
N HIS A 21 -6.21 17.63 -2.59
CA HIS A 21 -7.52 18.26 -2.69
C HIS A 21 -7.57 19.35 -3.78
N ASP A 22 -6.45 20.01 -4.08
CA ASP A 22 -6.35 21.03 -5.14
C ASP A 22 -6.71 20.48 -6.52
N PHE A 23 -6.66 19.14 -6.68
CA PHE A 23 -6.98 18.48 -7.96
C PHE A 23 -8.43 18.02 -8.08
N ILE A 24 -9.29 18.25 -7.09
CA ILE A 24 -10.67 17.78 -7.08
C ILE A 24 -11.46 18.29 -8.30
N PRO A 25 -11.45 19.60 -8.65
CA PRO A 25 -12.14 20.05 -9.83
C PRO A 25 -11.68 19.33 -11.11
N GLN A 26 -10.36 19.24 -11.29
CA GLN A 26 -9.76 18.58 -12.46
C GLN A 26 -10.13 17.10 -12.58
N VAL A 27 -10.27 16.37 -11.46
CA VAL A 27 -10.60 14.93 -11.54
C VAL A 27 -12.07 14.71 -11.85
N PHE A 28 -12.97 15.61 -11.45
CA PHE A 28 -14.36 15.59 -11.90
C PHE A 28 -14.50 15.87 -13.39
N GLU A 29 -13.75 16.82 -13.96
CA GLU A 29 -13.67 17.05 -15.41
C GLU A 29 -13.23 15.79 -16.17
N LYS A 30 -12.41 14.94 -15.56
CA LYS A 30 -11.98 13.65 -16.13
C LYS A 30 -12.99 12.51 -15.91
N GLY A 31 -14.11 12.78 -15.25
CA GLY A 31 -15.18 11.82 -15.03
C GLY A 31 -15.02 10.97 -13.76
N ALA A 32 -14.30 11.44 -12.74
CA ALA A 32 -14.33 10.79 -11.44
C ALA A 32 -15.78 10.70 -10.93
N LEU A 33 -16.15 9.54 -10.38
CA LEU A 33 -17.49 9.30 -9.86
C LEU A 33 -17.71 9.99 -8.51
N VAL A 34 -16.72 9.94 -7.65
CA VAL A 34 -16.77 10.44 -6.28
C VAL A 34 -15.35 10.70 -5.77
N VAL A 35 -15.21 11.62 -4.84
CA VAL A 35 -13.93 11.87 -4.15
C VAL A 35 -14.07 11.65 -2.66
N LEU A 36 -12.97 11.30 -1.97
CA LEU A 36 -12.90 11.44 -0.51
C LEU A 36 -12.45 12.87 -0.17
N SER A 37 -12.86 13.36 0.99
CA SER A 37 -12.33 14.61 1.53
C SER A 37 -12.26 14.53 3.06
N ASP A 38 -11.24 15.13 3.67
CA ASP A 38 -11.11 15.26 5.12
C ASP A 38 -11.72 16.56 5.69
N HIS A 39 -12.31 17.37 4.81
CA HIS A 39 -13.06 18.59 5.15
C HIS A 39 -14.27 18.76 4.23
N ALA A 40 -15.20 19.60 4.63
CA ALA A 40 -16.38 19.91 3.83
C ALA A 40 -15.98 20.64 2.53
N LEU A 41 -16.55 20.20 1.42
CA LEU A 41 -16.39 20.84 0.10
C LEU A 41 -17.64 21.67 -0.24
N PRO A 42 -17.52 22.73 -1.08
CA PRO A 42 -18.67 23.46 -1.61
C PRO A 42 -19.66 22.52 -2.32
N GLU A 43 -20.96 22.81 -2.23
CA GLU A 43 -22.03 21.96 -2.82
C GLU A 43 -21.86 21.77 -4.34
N GLU A 44 -21.35 22.79 -5.03
CA GLU A 44 -21.12 22.75 -6.48
C GLU A 44 -19.92 21.90 -6.89
N THR A 45 -19.09 21.42 -5.93
CA THR A 45 -17.87 20.64 -6.24
C THR A 45 -18.19 19.28 -6.86
N GLY A 46 -19.29 18.65 -6.45
CA GLY A 46 -19.69 17.32 -6.88
C GLY A 46 -19.73 16.31 -5.71
N PRO A 47 -20.04 15.03 -5.97
CA PRO A 47 -20.27 14.04 -4.93
C PRO A 47 -18.97 13.69 -4.18
N TYR A 48 -18.99 13.82 -2.87
CA TYR A 48 -17.86 13.42 -2.02
C TYR A 48 -18.30 12.66 -0.77
N ILE A 49 -17.36 11.92 -0.21
CA ILE A 49 -17.52 11.23 1.07
C ILE A 49 -16.57 11.90 2.06
N LEU A 50 -17.16 12.47 3.14
CA LEU A 50 -16.39 13.08 4.20
C LEU A 50 -15.81 12.01 5.12
N VAL A 51 -14.50 12.08 5.38
CA VAL A 51 -13.77 11.16 6.24
C VAL A 51 -12.85 11.94 7.18
N SER A 52 -12.45 11.37 8.30
CA SER A 52 -11.53 12.01 9.23
C SER A 52 -10.09 12.12 8.68
N SER A 53 -9.70 11.24 7.76
CA SER A 53 -8.41 11.24 7.08
C SER A 53 -8.52 10.43 5.79
N THR A 54 -8.18 11.03 4.67
CA THR A 54 -8.20 10.38 3.35
C THR A 54 -7.16 9.26 3.26
N THR A 55 -6.00 9.43 3.90
CA THR A 55 -4.95 8.40 3.95
C THR A 55 -5.39 7.19 4.76
N GLU A 56 -5.96 7.39 5.94
CA GLU A 56 -6.48 6.29 6.76
C GLU A 56 -7.68 5.58 6.08
N ALA A 57 -8.55 6.34 5.42
CA ALA A 57 -9.63 5.76 4.62
C ALA A 57 -9.08 4.88 3.48
N MET A 58 -8.04 5.34 2.77
CA MET A 58 -7.37 4.55 1.72
C MET A 58 -6.82 3.22 2.26
N LYS A 59 -6.15 3.25 3.41
CA LYS A 59 -5.61 2.04 4.06
C LYS A 59 -6.73 1.05 4.42
N LYS A 60 -7.82 1.54 5.03
CA LYS A 60 -8.99 0.73 5.38
C LYS A 60 -9.66 0.12 4.15
N ILE A 61 -9.81 0.90 3.07
CA ILE A 61 -10.37 0.41 1.81
C ILE A 61 -9.45 -0.68 1.22
N ALA A 62 -8.13 -0.50 1.25
CA ALA A 62 -7.18 -1.50 0.76
C ALA A 62 -7.23 -2.79 1.59
N ALA A 63 -7.26 -2.69 2.91
CA ALA A 63 -7.40 -3.84 3.81
C ALA A 63 -8.71 -4.59 3.56
N PHE A 64 -9.83 -3.88 3.44
CA PHE A 64 -11.11 -4.49 3.11
C PHE A 64 -11.09 -5.13 1.72
N TYR A 65 -10.60 -4.43 0.69
CA TYR A 65 -10.48 -4.98 -0.66
C TYR A 65 -9.64 -6.27 -0.66
N ARG A 66 -8.55 -6.32 0.12
CA ARG A 66 -7.72 -7.52 0.27
C ARG A 66 -8.51 -8.72 0.76
N THR A 67 -9.46 -8.54 1.70
CA THR A 67 -10.30 -9.65 2.21
C THR A 67 -11.25 -10.22 1.16
N GLN A 68 -11.53 -9.49 0.08
CA GLN A 68 -12.39 -9.95 -1.02
C GLN A 68 -11.62 -10.74 -2.09
N LEU A 69 -10.30 -10.88 -1.93
CA LEU A 69 -9.41 -11.53 -2.89
C LEU A 69 -8.95 -12.89 -2.39
N SER A 70 -9.04 -13.90 -3.24
CA SER A 70 -8.58 -15.27 -2.95
C SER A 70 -7.09 -15.51 -3.24
N CYS A 71 -6.38 -14.54 -3.83
CA CYS A 71 -4.97 -14.70 -4.15
C CYS A 71 -4.11 -14.89 -2.90
N LYS A 72 -3.08 -15.72 -3.00
CA LYS A 72 -2.07 -15.86 -1.96
C LYS A 72 -1.11 -14.68 -1.97
N VAL A 73 -0.69 -14.23 -0.79
CA VAL A 73 0.21 -13.10 -0.66
C VAL A 73 1.52 -13.51 -0.02
N VAL A 74 2.62 -13.18 -0.71
CA VAL A 74 3.98 -13.24 -0.18
C VAL A 74 4.42 -11.83 0.18
N GLY A 75 4.55 -11.54 1.46
CA GLY A 75 5.06 -10.26 1.97
C GLY A 75 6.57 -10.32 2.16
N ILE A 76 7.30 -9.34 1.63
CA ILE A 76 8.76 -9.32 1.69
C ILE A 76 9.24 -8.07 2.38
N THR A 77 10.02 -8.25 3.44
CA THR A 77 10.71 -7.14 4.13
C THR A 77 12.19 -7.46 4.35
N GLY A 78 12.90 -6.55 4.97
CA GLY A 78 14.32 -6.68 5.28
C GLY A 78 15.06 -5.35 5.15
N SER A 79 16.30 -5.31 5.62
CA SER A 79 17.13 -4.10 5.56
C SER A 79 17.61 -3.83 4.14
N VAL A 80 18.12 -4.85 3.45
CA VAL A 80 18.55 -4.80 2.04
C VAL A 80 18.06 -6.03 1.28
N GLY A 81 18.05 -5.96 -0.04
CA GLY A 81 17.72 -7.10 -0.91
C GLY A 81 16.22 -7.36 -1.13
N LYS A 82 15.31 -6.56 -0.55
CA LYS A 82 13.86 -6.74 -0.72
C LYS A 82 13.45 -6.80 -2.18
N THR A 83 13.84 -5.83 -2.97
CA THR A 83 13.46 -5.71 -4.40
C THR A 83 14.03 -6.87 -5.21
N SER A 84 15.30 -7.24 -5.01
CA SER A 84 15.90 -8.38 -5.72
C SER A 84 15.22 -9.69 -5.35
N THR A 85 14.93 -9.92 -4.06
CA THR A 85 14.21 -11.11 -3.60
C THR A 85 12.78 -11.15 -4.14
N LYS A 86 12.07 -10.02 -4.17
CA LYS A 86 10.76 -9.89 -4.79
C LYS A 86 10.79 -10.29 -6.27
N GLU A 87 11.75 -9.79 -7.04
CA GLU A 87 11.87 -10.10 -8.46
C GLU A 87 12.18 -11.59 -8.68
N MET A 88 13.06 -12.18 -7.87
CA MET A 88 13.40 -13.61 -7.96
C MET A 88 12.19 -14.49 -7.64
N ILE A 89 11.50 -14.22 -6.51
CA ILE A 89 10.30 -14.99 -6.13
C ILE A 89 9.21 -14.85 -7.20
N ALA A 90 8.94 -13.64 -7.66
CA ALA A 90 7.95 -13.42 -8.71
C ALA A 90 8.29 -14.15 -9.99
N SER A 91 9.54 -14.09 -10.46
CA SER A 91 10.02 -14.76 -11.66
C SER A 91 9.83 -16.29 -11.62
N VAL A 92 10.09 -16.90 -10.45
CA VAL A 92 9.85 -18.35 -10.27
C VAL A 92 8.36 -18.67 -10.28
N LEU A 93 7.55 -17.89 -9.56
CA LEU A 93 6.11 -18.12 -9.47
C LEU A 93 5.39 -17.85 -10.80
N GLU A 94 5.85 -16.91 -11.61
CA GLU A 94 5.31 -16.58 -12.93
C GLU A 94 5.39 -17.77 -13.92
N GLN A 95 6.24 -18.78 -13.67
CA GLN A 95 6.30 -20.00 -14.48
C GLN A 95 5.01 -20.82 -14.39
N ARG A 96 4.22 -20.64 -13.33
CA ARG A 96 3.00 -21.44 -13.11
C ARG A 96 1.77 -20.61 -12.77
N TYR A 97 1.93 -19.44 -12.13
CA TYR A 97 0.84 -18.65 -11.58
C TYR A 97 0.72 -17.29 -12.28
N LYS A 98 -0.46 -16.71 -12.23
CA LYS A 98 -0.67 -15.30 -12.60
C LYS A 98 -0.28 -14.43 -11.40
N VAL A 99 0.90 -13.86 -11.49
CA VAL A 99 1.52 -13.09 -10.40
C VAL A 99 1.28 -11.59 -10.58
N LEU A 100 0.95 -10.90 -9.48
CA LEU A 100 1.11 -9.45 -9.34
C LEU A 100 2.30 -9.22 -8.40
N LYS A 101 3.13 -8.22 -8.70
CA LYS A 101 4.22 -7.81 -7.80
C LYS A 101 4.25 -6.31 -7.60
N THR A 102 4.81 -5.87 -6.47
CA THR A 102 5.06 -4.45 -6.21
C THR A 102 5.94 -3.86 -7.30
N GLU A 103 5.48 -2.79 -7.93
CA GLU A 103 6.22 -2.01 -8.92
C GLU A 103 7.02 -0.90 -8.22
N GLY A 104 8.24 -0.64 -8.70
CA GLY A 104 9.07 0.43 -8.17
C GLY A 104 9.25 0.34 -6.65
N ASN A 105 9.03 1.45 -5.96
CA ASN A 105 9.13 1.60 -4.51
C ASN A 105 7.76 1.76 -3.80
N PHE A 106 6.68 1.22 -4.36
CA PHE A 106 5.35 1.27 -3.77
C PHE A 106 5.22 0.29 -2.58
N ASN A 107 6.09 0.43 -1.59
CA ASN A 107 6.30 -0.51 -0.49
C ASN A 107 5.98 0.07 0.91
N ASN A 108 5.51 1.31 0.99
CA ASN A 108 5.16 2.01 2.22
C ASN A 108 3.64 2.13 2.41
N GLU A 109 3.20 2.83 3.45
CA GLU A 109 1.79 3.00 3.82
C GLU A 109 0.92 3.71 2.76
N ILE A 110 1.51 4.34 1.75
CA ILE A 110 0.80 4.94 0.60
C ILE A 110 0.92 4.03 -0.63
N GLY A 111 2.11 3.49 -0.89
CA GLY A 111 2.38 2.69 -2.08
C GLY A 111 1.75 1.30 -2.02
N LEU A 112 1.76 0.65 -0.86
CA LEU A 112 1.20 -0.69 -0.69
C LEU A 112 -0.31 -0.74 -0.98
N PRO A 113 -1.16 0.16 -0.47
CA PRO A 113 -2.57 0.24 -0.87
C PRO A 113 -2.76 0.34 -2.39
N LEU A 114 -1.98 1.20 -3.06
CA LEU A 114 -2.04 1.35 -4.52
C LEU A 114 -1.68 0.06 -5.25
N THR A 115 -0.75 -0.73 -4.72
CA THR A 115 -0.40 -2.05 -5.25
C THR A 115 -1.54 -3.05 -5.02
N ILE A 116 -2.13 -3.07 -3.83
CA ILE A 116 -3.27 -3.94 -3.49
C ILE A 116 -4.45 -3.64 -4.41
N PHE A 117 -4.75 -2.38 -4.71
CA PHE A 117 -5.81 -2.01 -5.65
C PHE A 117 -5.57 -2.47 -7.09
N LYS A 118 -4.38 -2.90 -7.46
CA LYS A 118 -4.10 -3.50 -8.78
C LYS A 118 -4.39 -5.01 -8.82
N ILE A 119 -4.55 -5.68 -7.68
CA ILE A 119 -4.88 -7.10 -7.64
C ILE A 119 -6.28 -7.29 -8.24
N ARG A 120 -6.46 -8.33 -9.03
CA ARG A 120 -7.73 -8.71 -9.68
C ARG A 120 -7.97 -10.20 -9.48
N ALA A 121 -9.20 -10.66 -9.69
CA ALA A 121 -9.59 -12.07 -9.58
C ALA A 121 -8.74 -13.04 -10.43
N LYS A 122 -8.09 -12.55 -11.49
CA LYS A 122 -7.17 -13.35 -12.31
C LYS A 122 -5.82 -13.64 -11.64
N HIS A 123 -5.41 -12.86 -10.63
CA HIS A 123 -4.13 -13.05 -9.97
C HIS A 123 -4.26 -14.14 -8.90
N GLU A 124 -3.37 -15.12 -8.95
CA GLU A 124 -3.33 -16.25 -8.04
C GLU A 124 -2.36 -16.00 -6.89
N VAL A 125 -1.30 -15.22 -7.15
CA VAL A 125 -0.29 -14.81 -6.16
C VAL A 125 0.01 -13.32 -6.28
N ALA A 126 0.18 -12.66 -5.15
CA ALA A 126 0.72 -11.30 -5.07
C ALA A 126 2.03 -11.33 -4.27
N VAL A 127 3.09 -10.73 -4.82
CA VAL A 127 4.40 -10.60 -4.18
C VAL A 127 4.60 -9.14 -3.79
N LEU A 128 4.40 -8.85 -2.50
CA LEU A 128 4.31 -7.49 -1.99
C LEU A 128 5.57 -7.12 -1.19
N GLU A 129 6.28 -6.09 -1.63
CA GLU A 129 7.38 -5.52 -0.89
C GLU A 129 6.85 -4.60 0.21
N MET A 130 7.34 -4.76 1.45
CA MET A 130 6.95 -4.00 2.63
C MET A 130 8.17 -3.34 3.25
N GLY A 131 8.29 -2.03 3.07
CA GLY A 131 9.38 -1.20 3.58
C GLY A 131 8.93 -0.39 4.79
N ILE A 132 9.74 -0.37 5.84
CA ILE A 132 9.48 0.39 7.05
C ILE A 132 10.68 1.23 7.46
N SER A 133 10.40 2.30 8.15
CA SER A 133 11.37 3.22 8.74
C SER A 133 11.20 3.36 10.26
N ASP A 134 10.03 2.99 10.81
CA ASP A 134 9.69 3.19 12.22
C ASP A 134 8.91 1.98 12.79
N PHE A 135 8.78 1.92 14.12
CA PHE A 135 7.97 0.94 14.82
C PHE A 135 6.48 1.07 14.47
N GLY A 136 5.79 -0.08 14.46
CA GLY A 136 4.36 -0.17 14.16
C GLY A 136 4.01 0.01 12.68
N GLU A 137 4.93 0.45 11.81
CA GLU A 137 4.66 0.54 10.37
C GLU A 137 4.46 -0.84 9.77
N MET A 138 5.27 -1.82 10.16
CA MET A 138 5.14 -3.19 9.65
C MET A 138 3.82 -3.83 10.04
N HIS A 139 3.37 -3.62 11.28
CA HIS A 139 2.06 -4.08 11.72
C HIS A 139 0.94 -3.53 10.82
N ARG A 140 0.97 -2.21 10.53
CA ARG A 140 -0.01 -1.57 9.65
C ARG A 140 0.05 -2.08 8.21
N LEU A 141 1.26 -2.28 7.66
CA LEU A 141 1.45 -2.85 6.32
C LEU A 141 0.96 -4.31 6.26
N ALA A 142 1.29 -5.12 7.27
CA ALA A 142 0.88 -6.51 7.35
C ALA A 142 -0.64 -6.65 7.50
N ALA A 143 -1.28 -5.79 8.31
CA ALA A 143 -2.74 -5.75 8.45
C ALA A 143 -3.45 -5.42 7.12
N MET A 144 -2.85 -4.59 6.26
CA MET A 144 -3.38 -4.30 4.92
C MET A 144 -3.11 -5.44 3.94
N ALA A 145 -1.88 -5.97 3.90
CA ALA A 145 -1.46 -6.98 2.93
C ALA A 145 -1.99 -8.38 3.26
N GLN A 146 -2.16 -8.69 4.55
CA GLN A 146 -2.54 -10.00 5.08
C GLN A 146 -1.74 -11.13 4.40
N PRO A 147 -0.39 -11.15 4.58
CA PRO A 147 0.46 -12.10 3.89
C PRO A 147 0.22 -13.53 4.40
N ASP A 148 0.09 -14.48 3.47
CA ASP A 148 0.09 -15.92 3.78
C ASP A 148 1.51 -16.42 4.09
N ILE A 149 2.53 -15.74 3.51
CA ILE A 149 3.95 -16.06 3.71
C ILE A 149 4.72 -14.76 3.93
N GLY A 150 5.45 -14.67 5.04
CA GLY A 150 6.37 -13.58 5.33
C GLY A 150 7.82 -13.97 5.00
N VAL A 151 8.54 -13.09 4.30
CA VAL A 151 9.96 -13.27 3.97
C VAL A 151 10.75 -12.09 4.53
N ILE A 152 11.72 -12.37 5.40
CA ILE A 152 12.69 -11.40 5.89
C ILE A 152 14.02 -11.68 5.23
N THR A 153 14.49 -10.79 4.35
CA THR A 153 15.74 -11.01 3.60
C THR A 153 16.96 -10.97 4.50
N ASN A 154 17.03 -9.98 5.35
CA ASN A 154 18.06 -9.86 6.40
C ASN A 154 17.69 -8.78 7.43
N ILE A 155 18.46 -8.78 8.53
CA ILE A 155 18.44 -7.76 9.58
C ILE A 155 19.82 -7.09 9.61
N GLY A 156 19.92 -5.99 8.85
CA GLY A 156 21.12 -5.14 8.80
C GLY A 156 20.89 -3.81 9.52
N LEU A 157 21.92 -2.98 9.54
CA LEU A 157 21.90 -1.66 10.19
C LEU A 157 21.25 -0.63 9.23
N CYS A 158 19.94 -0.47 9.28
CA CYS A 158 19.17 0.54 8.56
C CYS A 158 18.18 1.23 9.49
N HIS A 159 17.85 2.49 9.23
CA HIS A 159 16.89 3.28 10.03
C HIS A 159 17.23 3.28 11.54
N LEU A 160 18.52 3.32 11.88
CA LEU A 160 18.99 3.34 13.27
C LEU A 160 18.52 4.59 14.01
N GLU A 161 18.32 5.69 13.32
CA GLU A 161 17.77 6.94 13.86
C GLU A 161 16.40 6.76 14.50
N ASN A 162 15.57 5.84 14.00
CA ASN A 162 14.23 5.57 14.50
C ASN A 162 14.14 4.24 15.27
N LEU A 163 14.86 3.21 14.82
CA LEU A 163 14.78 1.86 15.40
C LEU A 163 15.89 1.56 16.43
N GLY A 164 16.83 2.48 16.59
CA GLY A 164 17.86 2.48 17.64
C GLY A 164 18.93 1.41 17.50
N THR A 165 18.55 0.14 17.51
CA THR A 165 19.46 -1.00 17.54
C THR A 165 19.10 -2.05 16.47
N ARG A 166 20.01 -3.00 16.25
CA ARG A 166 19.72 -4.17 15.39
C ARG A 166 18.56 -5.02 15.92
N ASP A 167 18.43 -5.13 17.25
CA ASP A 167 17.31 -5.84 17.87
C ASP A 167 16.00 -5.06 17.69
N GLY A 168 16.03 -3.72 17.75
CA GLY A 168 14.88 -2.88 17.41
C GLY A 168 14.46 -3.06 15.95
N ILE A 169 15.42 -3.16 15.02
CA ILE A 169 15.15 -3.45 13.61
C ILE A 169 14.53 -4.85 13.43
N LEU A 170 15.04 -5.85 14.16
CA LEU A 170 14.45 -7.21 14.18
C LEU A 170 13.01 -7.16 14.70
N GLN A 171 12.80 -6.52 15.86
CA GLN A 171 11.48 -6.36 16.45
C GLN A 171 10.48 -5.71 15.47
N ALA A 172 10.83 -4.56 14.90
CA ALA A 172 9.98 -3.84 13.95
C ALA A 172 9.64 -4.68 12.71
N LYS A 173 10.60 -5.46 12.19
CA LYS A 173 10.35 -6.28 10.99
C LYS A 173 9.58 -7.56 11.28
N THR A 174 9.68 -8.12 12.47
CA THR A 174 8.92 -9.32 12.88
C THR A 174 7.45 -9.03 13.18
N GLU A 175 7.04 -7.77 13.30
CA GLU A 175 5.62 -7.38 13.32
C GLU A 175 4.84 -7.86 12.08
N THR A 176 5.54 -8.31 11.02
CA THR A 176 4.93 -8.94 9.83
C THR A 176 4.05 -10.16 10.18
N VAL A 177 4.35 -10.86 11.27
CA VAL A 177 3.62 -12.08 11.70
C VAL A 177 2.70 -11.84 12.89
N SER A 178 2.58 -10.61 13.39
CA SER A 178 1.79 -10.24 14.57
C SER A 178 0.50 -9.46 14.26
N TYR A 179 -0.01 -9.56 13.03
CA TYR A 179 -1.22 -8.84 12.62
C TYR A 179 -2.53 -9.62 12.88
N THR A 180 -2.43 -10.85 13.40
CA THR A 180 -3.56 -11.70 13.79
C THR A 180 -3.96 -11.52 15.23
#